data_905742545d7496dcc473c755ae65e7cb
#
_entry.id   905742545d7496dcc473c755ae65e7cb
#
_cell.length_a   1.000
_cell.length_b   1.000
_cell.length_c   1.000
_cell.angle_alpha   90.00
_cell.angle_beta   90.00
_cell.angle_gamma   90.00
#
_symmetry.space_group_name_H-M   'P 1'
#
loop_
_entity.id
_entity.type
_entity.pdbx_description
1 polymer ?
#
loop_
_entity_poly.entity_id
_entity_poly.type
_entity_poly.pdbx_seq_one_letter_code
_entity_poly.pdbx_strand_id
1 'polypeptide(L)'
;ISHGKDIKIFTGNANPKLAADICKIIGTKLGESEVKSFADGEASVSLYETVRGSDVFLVQSTCKPVNDSLMGPPPPPPPAPPPAVMPYFGYARQDRKAKSRDPISAKLVANMLVAAGVDRVLTMDLHANQIQGFFDIPVDNLFGNPIFVDYYAKKFGSVCED
;
A
#
# COMPACT_ATOMS: atom_id res chain seq x y z
N ILE A 1 -9.48 -22.48 -1.36
CA ILE A 1 -10.03 -21.12 -1.30
C ILE A 1 -10.34 -20.75 -2.74
N SER A 2 -11.63 -20.65 -3.06
CA SER A 2 -12.07 -20.17 -4.39
C SER A 2 -11.77 -18.67 -4.41
N HIS A 3 -10.75 -18.25 -5.15
CA HIS A 3 -10.53 -16.84 -5.43
C HIS A 3 -11.74 -16.32 -6.21
N GLY A 4 -12.29 -15.20 -5.78
CA GLY A 4 -13.40 -14.54 -6.44
C GLY A 4 -13.04 -14.28 -7.91
N LYS A 5 -14.00 -14.45 -8.81
CA LYS A 5 -13.78 -14.23 -10.24
C LYS A 5 -13.62 -12.75 -10.61
N ASP A 6 -13.74 -11.84 -9.64
CA ASP A 6 -13.79 -10.40 -9.85
C ASP A 6 -12.80 -9.70 -8.92
N ILE A 7 -11.76 -9.12 -9.50
CA ILE A 7 -10.75 -8.33 -8.77
C ILE A 7 -11.20 -6.87 -8.79
N LYS A 8 -11.30 -6.28 -7.59
CA LYS A 8 -11.60 -4.86 -7.39
C LYS A 8 -10.43 -4.13 -6.76
N ILE A 9 -10.00 -3.06 -7.39
CA ILE A 9 -8.89 -2.24 -6.92
C ILE A 9 -9.42 -0.86 -6.57
N PHE A 10 -9.27 -0.46 -5.32
CA PHE A 10 -9.57 0.87 -4.84
C PHE A 10 -8.30 1.65 -4.58
N THR A 11 -8.39 2.97 -4.64
CA THR A 11 -7.27 3.86 -4.34
C THR A 11 -7.58 4.75 -3.16
N GLY A 12 -6.56 5.02 -2.36
CA GLY A 12 -6.59 6.16 -1.46
C GLY A 12 -6.21 7.47 -2.15
N ASN A 13 -5.93 8.46 -1.34
CA ASN A 13 -5.64 9.83 -1.78
C ASN A 13 -4.21 10.07 -2.29
N ALA A 14 -3.24 9.19 -1.95
CA ALA A 14 -1.83 9.47 -2.21
C ALA A 14 -1.42 9.29 -3.69
N ASN A 15 -1.85 8.20 -4.34
CA ASN A 15 -1.37 7.84 -5.68
C ASN A 15 -2.48 7.26 -6.58
N PRO A 16 -3.55 8.01 -6.89
CA PRO A 16 -4.65 7.50 -7.73
C PRO A 16 -4.19 7.15 -9.16
N LYS A 17 -3.20 7.89 -9.69
CA LYS A 17 -2.61 7.57 -11.00
C LYS A 17 -1.94 6.20 -11.02
N LEU A 18 -1.17 5.85 -9.99
CA LEU A 18 -0.54 4.54 -9.89
C LEU A 18 -1.57 3.41 -9.85
N ALA A 19 -2.64 3.57 -9.06
CA ALA A 19 -3.72 2.60 -8.99
C ALA A 19 -4.42 2.41 -10.36
N ALA A 20 -4.65 3.51 -11.08
CA ALA A 20 -5.22 3.46 -12.43
C ALA A 20 -4.28 2.77 -13.44
N ASP A 21 -2.97 3.02 -13.35
CA ASP A 21 -1.99 2.37 -14.22
C ASP A 21 -1.87 0.86 -13.91
N ILE A 22 -1.94 0.46 -12.63
CA ILE A 22 -2.03 -0.95 -12.22
C ILE A 22 -3.27 -1.60 -12.82
N CYS A 23 -4.44 -0.95 -12.72
CA CYS A 23 -5.68 -1.46 -13.31
C CYS A 23 -5.58 -1.70 -14.81
N LYS A 24 -4.94 -0.79 -15.55
CA LYS A 24 -4.70 -0.95 -16.99
C LYS A 24 -3.85 -2.17 -17.31
N ILE A 25 -2.79 -2.40 -16.54
CA ILE A 25 -1.87 -3.54 -16.74
C ILE A 25 -2.59 -4.86 -16.45
N ILE A 26 -3.39 -4.92 -15.41
CA ILE A 26 -4.15 -6.12 -15.00
C ILE A 26 -5.37 -6.35 -15.91
N GLY A 27 -5.84 -5.32 -16.62
CA GLY A 27 -7.03 -5.40 -17.47
C GLY A 27 -8.34 -5.25 -16.69
N THR A 28 -8.33 -4.56 -15.56
CA THR A 28 -9.52 -4.24 -14.74
C THR A 28 -9.78 -2.75 -14.68
N LYS A 29 -10.92 -2.35 -14.09
CA LYS A 29 -11.26 -0.95 -13.83
C LYS A 29 -10.95 -0.59 -12.38
N LEU A 30 -10.61 0.69 -12.17
CA LEU A 30 -10.51 1.24 -10.82
C LEU A 30 -11.92 1.29 -10.20
N GLY A 31 -12.02 0.83 -8.96
CA GLY A 31 -13.27 0.83 -8.21
C GLY A 31 -13.75 2.26 -7.91
N GLU A 32 -15.07 2.44 -7.92
CA GLU A 32 -15.69 3.74 -7.66
C GLU A 32 -15.65 4.06 -6.16
N SER A 33 -14.76 4.96 -5.79
CA SER A 33 -14.59 5.44 -4.42
C SER A 33 -14.26 6.92 -4.39
N GLU A 34 -14.58 7.56 -3.28
CA GLU A 34 -14.26 8.96 -3.04
C GLU A 34 -13.59 9.11 -1.69
N VAL A 35 -12.48 9.84 -1.67
CA VAL A 35 -11.77 10.23 -0.46
C VAL A 35 -11.84 11.75 -0.35
N LYS A 36 -12.47 12.24 0.71
CA LYS A 36 -12.61 13.66 1.03
C LYS A 36 -12.00 13.98 2.39
N SER A 37 -11.69 15.25 2.61
CA SER A 37 -11.39 15.76 3.94
C SER A 37 -12.54 16.62 4.43
N PHE A 38 -12.90 16.46 5.71
CA PHE A 38 -13.78 17.39 6.40
C PHE A 38 -13.04 18.70 6.70
N ALA A 39 -13.80 19.73 7.12
CA ALA A 39 -13.24 21.05 7.41
C ALA A 39 -12.22 21.05 8.57
N ASP A 40 -12.31 20.10 9.46
CA ASP A 40 -11.40 19.86 10.59
C ASP A 40 -10.18 18.99 10.23
N GLY A 41 -10.11 18.48 8.97
CA GLY A 41 -9.01 17.67 8.45
C GLY A 41 -9.21 16.17 8.59
N GLU A 42 -10.33 15.69 9.13
CA GLU A 42 -10.64 14.28 9.15
C GLU A 42 -10.88 13.72 7.73
N ALA A 43 -10.44 12.49 7.47
CA ALA A 43 -10.68 11.83 6.19
C ALA A 43 -12.06 11.16 6.16
N SER A 44 -12.77 11.34 5.06
CA SER A 44 -14.02 10.66 4.75
C SER A 44 -13.83 9.79 3.52
N VAL A 45 -14.29 8.53 3.59
CA VAL A 45 -14.20 7.58 2.47
C VAL A 45 -15.58 7.02 2.16
N SER A 46 -15.93 7.03 0.89
CA SER A 46 -17.17 6.44 0.38
C SER A 46 -16.86 5.45 -0.74
N LEU A 47 -17.45 4.27 -0.66
CA LEU A 47 -17.43 3.28 -1.74
C LEU A 47 -18.80 3.28 -2.42
N TYR A 48 -18.81 3.38 -3.75
CA TYR A 48 -20.05 3.49 -4.53
C TYR A 48 -20.44 2.19 -5.20
N GLU A 49 -19.72 1.11 -4.93
CA GLU A 49 -20.01 -0.21 -5.47
C GLU A 49 -19.93 -1.32 -4.41
N THR A 50 -20.60 -2.45 -4.70
CA THR A 50 -20.54 -3.61 -3.82
C THR A 50 -19.19 -4.32 -3.92
N VAL A 51 -18.64 -4.74 -2.80
CA VAL A 51 -17.39 -5.52 -2.70
C VAL A 51 -17.62 -6.98 -2.34
N ARG A 52 -18.90 -7.39 -2.21
CA ARG A 52 -19.23 -8.76 -1.82
C ARG A 52 -18.86 -9.76 -2.91
N GLY A 53 -18.10 -10.78 -2.53
CA GLY A 53 -17.70 -11.87 -3.42
C GLY A 53 -16.56 -11.50 -4.38
N SER A 54 -15.93 -10.34 -4.20
CA SER A 54 -14.78 -9.88 -4.97
C SER A 54 -13.50 -9.95 -4.14
N ASP A 55 -12.37 -10.16 -4.81
CA ASP A 55 -11.04 -9.97 -4.21
C ASP A 55 -10.70 -8.48 -4.27
N VAL A 56 -10.70 -7.83 -3.12
CA VAL A 56 -10.51 -6.37 -3.01
C VAL A 56 -9.07 -6.04 -2.68
N PHE A 57 -8.50 -5.08 -3.38
CA PHE A 57 -7.16 -4.54 -3.12
C PHE A 57 -7.25 -3.03 -2.87
N LEU A 58 -6.54 -2.56 -1.85
CA LEU A 58 -6.45 -1.15 -1.54
C LEU A 58 -5.04 -0.63 -1.86
N VAL A 59 -4.92 0.28 -2.81
CA VAL A 59 -3.65 0.91 -3.20
C VAL A 59 -3.51 2.24 -2.49
N GLN A 60 -2.57 2.32 -1.54
CA GLN A 60 -2.29 3.54 -0.78
C GLN A 60 -0.83 3.61 -0.35
N SER A 61 -0.05 4.49 -0.92
CA SER A 61 1.28 4.83 -0.39
C SER A 61 1.15 5.77 0.80
N THR A 62 1.93 5.55 1.84
CA THR A 62 2.00 6.48 2.97
C THR A 62 3.18 7.45 2.83
N CYS A 63 3.29 8.03 1.62
CA CYS A 63 4.26 9.09 1.31
C CYS A 63 3.78 10.47 1.80
N LYS A 64 4.58 11.49 1.57
CA LYS A 64 4.26 12.87 1.97
C LYS A 64 2.97 13.41 1.30
N PRO A 65 2.05 14.00 2.08
CA PRO A 65 2.03 14.17 3.54
C PRO A 65 1.69 12.85 4.24
N VAL A 66 2.62 12.37 5.10
CA VAL A 66 2.58 10.99 5.63
C VAL A 66 1.35 10.72 6.48
N ASN A 67 0.99 11.66 7.37
CA ASN A 67 -0.15 11.47 8.29
C ASN A 67 -1.48 11.42 7.52
N ASP A 68 -1.68 12.33 6.58
CA ASP A 68 -2.90 12.38 5.76
C ASP A 68 -3.02 11.13 4.88
N SER A 69 -1.89 10.66 4.36
CA SER A 69 -1.84 9.43 3.56
C SER A 69 -2.05 8.17 4.41
N LEU A 70 -1.60 8.16 5.68
CA LEU A 70 -1.78 7.04 6.59
C LEU A 70 -3.22 6.96 7.12
N MET A 71 -3.79 8.09 7.47
CA MET A 71 -5.17 8.20 7.98
C MET A 71 -6.22 8.26 6.87
N GLY A 72 -5.79 8.24 5.61
CA GLY A 72 -6.62 8.27 4.42
C GLY A 72 -7.70 7.19 4.42
N PRO A 73 -7.75 6.29 3.46
CA PRO A 73 -8.84 5.35 3.37
C PRO A 73 -8.73 4.24 4.42
N PRO A 74 -9.74 4.04 5.27
CA PRO A 74 -9.89 2.77 5.96
C PRO A 74 -10.11 1.65 4.93
N PRO A 75 -9.67 0.43 5.21
CA PRO A 75 -10.03 -0.71 4.38
C PRO A 75 -11.54 -0.86 4.31
N PRO A 76 -12.09 -1.38 3.18
CA PRO A 76 -13.51 -1.65 3.08
C PRO A 76 -13.95 -2.60 4.21
N PRO A 77 -15.18 -2.42 4.73
CA PRO A 77 -15.70 -3.28 5.79
C PRO A 77 -15.82 -4.74 5.33
N PRO A 78 -15.77 -5.69 6.28
CA PRO A 78 -15.91 -7.13 5.98
C PRO A 78 -17.09 -7.43 5.04
N PRO A 79 -17.05 -8.48 4.18
CA PRO A 79 -16.68 -9.82 4.61
C PRO A 79 -15.28 -10.30 4.25
N ALA A 80 -14.51 -9.58 3.47
CA ALA A 80 -13.13 -9.98 3.19
C ALA A 80 -12.16 -8.83 3.52
N PRO A 81 -11.27 -9.00 4.50
CA PRO A 81 -10.23 -8.03 4.76
C PRO A 81 -9.33 -7.90 3.52
N PRO A 82 -9.07 -6.67 3.03
CA PRO A 82 -8.33 -6.48 1.81
C PRO A 82 -6.82 -6.51 2.03
N PRO A 83 -6.05 -7.05 1.08
CA PRO A 83 -4.65 -6.73 0.94
C PRO A 83 -4.43 -5.23 0.75
N ALA A 84 -3.49 -4.66 1.51
CA ALA A 84 -3.03 -3.28 1.33
C ALA A 84 -1.79 -3.26 0.43
N VAL A 85 -1.90 -2.60 -0.71
CA VAL A 85 -0.77 -2.33 -1.62
C VAL A 85 -0.20 -0.97 -1.26
N MET A 86 0.95 -0.97 -0.58
CA MET A 86 1.60 0.21 -0.02
C MET A 86 3.00 0.36 -0.63
N PRO A 87 3.15 0.89 -1.85
CA PRO A 87 4.45 1.01 -2.51
C PRO A 87 5.47 1.80 -1.69
N TYR A 88 5.03 2.74 -0.87
CA TYR A 88 5.86 3.40 0.12
C TYR A 88 5.27 3.23 1.51
N PHE A 89 6.06 2.64 2.43
CA PHE A 89 5.68 2.44 3.83
C PHE A 89 6.26 3.57 4.68
N GLY A 90 5.41 4.48 5.11
CA GLY A 90 5.77 5.60 5.97
C GLY A 90 6.19 5.16 7.37
N TYR A 91 6.93 6.01 8.08
CA TYR A 91 7.51 5.72 9.40
C TYR A 91 8.50 4.53 9.45
N ALA A 92 8.85 3.91 8.32
CA ALA A 92 9.77 2.78 8.23
C ALA A 92 11.15 3.09 8.84
N ARG A 93 11.61 4.35 8.82
CA ARG A 93 12.89 4.76 9.41
C ARG A 93 12.92 4.71 10.93
N GLN A 94 11.77 4.53 11.58
CA GLN A 94 11.64 4.36 13.03
C GLN A 94 11.35 2.89 13.38
N ASP A 95 12.21 2.00 12.90
CA ASP A 95 12.14 0.55 13.06
C ASP A 95 12.86 0.04 14.32
N ARG A 96 13.65 0.89 14.95
CA ARG A 96 14.45 0.57 16.14
C ARG A 96 14.64 1.79 17.03
N LYS A 97 14.98 1.54 18.30
CA LYS A 97 15.41 2.59 19.23
C LYS A 97 16.82 3.02 18.88
N ALA A 98 17.03 4.24 18.42
CA ALA A 98 18.35 4.85 18.26
C ALA A 98 18.90 5.36 19.58
N LYS A 99 18.01 5.80 20.49
CA LYS A 99 18.32 6.28 21.84
C LYS A 99 17.36 5.66 22.84
N SER A 100 17.72 5.74 24.12
CA SER A 100 16.82 5.38 25.21
C SER A 100 15.51 6.19 25.11
N ARG A 101 14.36 5.52 25.22
CA ARG A 101 12.99 6.08 25.15
C ARG A 101 12.52 6.50 23.76
N ASP A 102 13.22 6.21 22.67
CA ASP A 102 12.69 6.43 21.32
C ASP A 102 11.51 5.48 21.04
N PRO A 103 10.47 5.95 20.36
CA PRO A 103 9.38 5.11 19.91
C PRO A 103 9.79 4.26 18.70
N ILE A 104 9.16 3.12 18.52
CA ILE A 104 9.23 2.30 17.29
C ILE A 104 7.94 2.53 16.50
N SER A 105 7.87 3.65 15.78
CA SER A 105 6.66 4.07 15.08
C SER A 105 6.31 3.13 13.91
N ALA A 106 7.28 2.44 13.33
CA ALA A 106 7.02 1.43 12.30
C ALA A 106 6.12 0.29 12.83
N LYS A 107 6.32 -0.15 14.09
CA LYS A 107 5.44 -1.16 14.72
C LYS A 107 4.05 -0.61 15.00
N LEU A 108 3.94 0.67 15.39
CA LEU A 108 2.64 1.30 15.59
C LEU A 108 1.83 1.30 14.29
N VAL A 109 2.44 1.70 13.17
CA VAL A 109 1.78 1.68 11.86
C VAL A 109 1.37 0.28 11.46
N ALA A 110 2.24 -0.72 11.66
CA ALA A 110 1.91 -2.12 11.39
C ALA A 110 0.68 -2.57 12.20
N ASN A 111 0.63 -2.26 13.50
CA ASN A 111 -0.50 -2.60 14.36
C ASN A 111 -1.79 -1.88 13.94
N MET A 112 -1.71 -0.62 13.51
CA MET A 112 -2.87 0.14 13.02
C MET A 112 -3.48 -0.51 11.77
N LEU A 113 -2.66 -0.94 10.81
CA LEU A 113 -3.12 -1.62 9.60
C LEU A 113 -3.80 -2.95 9.92
N VAL A 114 -3.21 -3.76 10.80
CA VAL A 114 -3.81 -5.03 11.25
C VAL A 114 -5.13 -4.78 11.99
N ALA A 115 -5.16 -3.80 12.90
CA ALA A 115 -6.37 -3.43 13.64
C ALA A 115 -7.47 -2.87 12.73
N ALA A 116 -7.09 -2.21 11.64
CA ALA A 116 -8.03 -1.74 10.61
C ALA A 116 -8.58 -2.88 9.74
N GLY A 117 -8.07 -4.10 9.87
CA GLY A 117 -8.57 -5.29 9.18
C GLY A 117 -7.82 -5.63 7.89
N VAL A 118 -6.64 -5.09 7.67
CA VAL A 118 -5.77 -5.54 6.57
C VAL A 118 -5.29 -6.96 6.86
N ASP A 119 -5.34 -7.84 5.86
CA ASP A 119 -4.93 -9.25 6.00
C ASP A 119 -3.61 -9.60 5.31
N ARG A 120 -3.12 -8.72 4.46
CA ARG A 120 -1.82 -8.83 3.78
C ARG A 120 -1.29 -7.45 3.41
N VAL A 121 0.00 -7.25 3.48
CA VAL A 121 0.66 -6.03 3.01
C VAL A 121 1.59 -6.36 1.85
N LEU A 122 1.43 -5.64 0.74
CA LEU A 122 2.38 -5.60 -0.36
C LEU A 122 3.08 -4.24 -0.34
N THR A 123 4.38 -4.24 -0.20
CA THR A 123 5.19 -3.01 -0.15
C THR A 123 6.42 -3.13 -1.03
N MET A 124 7.16 -2.03 -1.20
CA MET A 124 8.37 -2.01 -2.02
C MET A 124 9.50 -1.31 -1.27
N ASP A 125 10.71 -1.91 -1.33
CA ASP A 125 11.95 -1.33 -0.79
C ASP A 125 11.80 -0.80 0.64
N LEU A 126 11.35 -1.66 1.56
CA LEU A 126 11.31 -1.33 2.98
C LEU A 126 12.66 -0.80 3.44
N HIS A 127 12.65 0.25 4.24
CA HIS A 127 13.85 0.82 4.84
C HIS A 127 14.76 -0.22 5.51
N ALA A 128 14.15 -1.24 6.11
CA ALA A 128 14.83 -2.38 6.71
C ALA A 128 13.95 -3.63 6.60
N ASN A 129 14.52 -4.74 6.14
CA ASN A 129 13.76 -5.97 5.87
C ASN A 129 13.11 -6.56 7.13
N GLN A 130 13.68 -6.33 8.30
CA GLN A 130 13.13 -6.81 9.58
C GLN A 130 11.78 -6.19 9.94
N ILE A 131 11.37 -5.08 9.30
CA ILE A 131 10.03 -4.48 9.49
C ILE A 131 8.92 -5.49 9.14
N GLN A 132 9.17 -6.41 8.22
CA GLN A 132 8.24 -7.50 7.91
C GLN A 132 7.85 -8.30 9.17
N GLY A 133 8.78 -8.47 10.10
CA GLY A 133 8.54 -9.13 11.39
C GLY A 133 7.71 -8.32 12.40
N PHE A 134 7.31 -7.10 12.08
CA PHE A 134 6.41 -6.31 12.92
C PHE A 134 4.94 -6.64 12.69
N PHE A 135 4.64 -7.34 11.62
CA PHE A 135 3.29 -7.72 11.24
C PHE A 135 2.98 -9.15 11.70
N ASP A 136 1.75 -9.37 12.16
CA ASP A 136 1.19 -10.68 12.44
C ASP A 136 0.42 -11.25 11.22
N ILE A 137 0.54 -10.58 10.07
CA ILE A 137 -0.04 -10.93 8.78
C ILE A 137 1.06 -11.04 7.72
N PRO A 138 0.83 -11.74 6.60
CA PRO A 138 1.80 -11.83 5.51
C PRO A 138 2.20 -10.48 4.95
N VAL A 139 3.50 -10.30 4.70
CA VAL A 139 4.08 -9.10 4.08
C VAL A 139 4.94 -9.51 2.90
N ASP A 140 4.64 -8.95 1.74
CA ASP A 140 5.45 -9.11 0.53
C ASP A 140 6.24 -7.82 0.30
N ASN A 141 7.55 -7.88 0.54
CA ASN A 141 8.45 -6.76 0.25
C ASN A 141 9.08 -6.94 -1.13
N LEU A 142 8.57 -6.21 -2.12
CA LEU A 142 9.12 -6.19 -3.47
C LEU A 142 10.37 -5.30 -3.51
N PHE A 143 11.22 -5.56 -4.51
CA PHE A 143 12.41 -4.77 -4.76
C PHE A 143 12.28 -4.01 -6.09
N GLY A 144 12.61 -2.73 -6.09
CA GLY A 144 12.62 -1.88 -7.28
C GLY A 144 13.79 -2.17 -8.22
N ASN A 145 14.80 -2.91 -7.75
CA ASN A 145 16.02 -3.18 -8.51
C ASN A 145 15.76 -3.74 -9.93
N PRO A 146 14.89 -4.73 -10.16
CA PRO A 146 14.60 -5.22 -11.51
C PRO A 146 14.08 -4.13 -12.45
N ILE A 147 13.30 -3.19 -11.93
CA ILE A 147 12.75 -2.06 -12.72
C ILE A 147 13.90 -1.15 -13.20
N PHE A 148 14.86 -0.87 -12.31
CA PHE A 148 16.03 -0.06 -12.66
C PHE A 148 16.93 -0.77 -13.66
N VAL A 149 17.17 -2.07 -13.49
CA VAL A 149 17.97 -2.87 -14.44
C VAL A 149 17.35 -2.81 -15.83
N ASP A 150 16.06 -3.09 -15.95
CA ASP A 150 15.35 -3.04 -17.24
C ASP A 150 15.36 -1.65 -17.86
N TYR A 151 15.17 -0.60 -17.06
CA TYR A 151 15.19 0.77 -17.52
C TYR A 151 16.57 1.17 -18.07
N TYR A 152 17.63 0.89 -17.32
CA TYR A 152 18.99 1.26 -17.71
C TYR A 152 19.50 0.41 -18.87
N ALA A 153 19.18 -0.89 -18.92
CA ALA A 153 19.50 -1.74 -20.06
C ALA A 153 18.86 -1.22 -21.35
N LYS A 154 17.60 -0.80 -21.31
CA LYS A 154 16.92 -0.20 -22.47
C LYS A 154 17.48 1.18 -22.85
N LYS A 155 17.90 1.98 -21.87
CA LYS A 155 18.37 3.35 -22.10
C LYS A 155 19.81 3.45 -22.56
N PHE A 156 20.69 2.60 -22.04
CA PHE A 156 22.13 2.68 -22.27
C PHE A 156 22.68 1.50 -23.08
N GLY A 157 21.84 0.47 -23.37
CA GLY A 157 22.12 -0.61 -24.30
C GLY A 157 23.51 -1.23 -24.14
N SER A 158 24.35 -1.08 -25.12
CA SER A 158 25.67 -1.70 -25.24
C SER A 158 26.80 -1.04 -24.44
N VAL A 159 26.54 -0.06 -23.57
CA VAL A 159 27.58 0.63 -22.78
C VAL A 159 28.00 -0.14 -21.52
N CYS A 160 27.31 -1.21 -21.19
CA CYS A 160 27.57 -2.03 -19.99
C CYS A 160 28.34 -3.33 -20.30
N GLU A 161 28.96 -3.45 -21.46
CA GLU A 161 29.73 -4.65 -21.85
C GLU A 161 31.24 -4.53 -21.64
N ASP A 162 31.73 -3.49 -20.92
CA ASP A 162 33.15 -3.32 -20.58
C ASP A 162 33.39 -3.44 -19.06
#